data_332a65cdc02b734609006d8e2eca6f48
#
_entry.id   332a65cdc02b734609006d8e2eca6f48
#
_cell.length_a   1.000
_cell.length_b   1.000
_cell.length_c   1.000
_cell.angle_alpha   90.00
_cell.angle_beta   90.00
_cell.angle_gamma   90.00
#
_symmetry.space_group_name_H-M   'P 1'
#
loop_
_entity.id
_entity.type
_entity.pdbx_description
1 polymer ?
#
loop_
_entity_poly.entity_id
_entity_poly.type
_entity_poly.pdbx_seq_one_letter_code
_entity_poly.pdbx_strand_id
1 'polypeptide(L)'
;MKLLFVTSTRLGDAIISTGILNQLIEDNPNLRITIACGPAAAPIFEKVPNLERVIVLDKMLFSLHWLRLWGLCIYSFWDLVIDLRNAPLTFLLFRKKRLGMGKSDKSRLFIENVSKVINLDQVASPKIWPGEVDLKLAEELIPSNVPVLAIGPTANWKAKTWRSEYFSELISRVTGSNGILENAHIAVFGRSDERPMALVLMEKIPDGRCIDLVGKISLLSVYTCLS
;
A
#
# COMPACT_ATOMS: atom_id res chain seq x y z
N MET A 1 8.23 -4.95 -23.81
CA MET A 1 7.37 -3.74 -23.72
C MET A 1 7.83 -2.91 -22.53
N LYS A 2 7.93 -1.56 -22.66
CA LYS A 2 8.38 -0.66 -21.59
C LYS A 2 7.21 0.16 -21.06
N LEU A 3 6.94 0.02 -19.75
CA LEU A 3 5.84 0.69 -19.05
C LEU A 3 6.37 1.78 -18.11
N LEU A 4 5.77 2.98 -18.19
CA LEU A 4 5.81 3.97 -17.13
C LEU A 4 4.47 3.97 -16.41
N PHE A 5 4.49 3.66 -15.11
CA PHE A 5 3.32 3.61 -14.26
C PHE A 5 3.37 4.72 -13.21
N VAL A 6 2.59 5.78 -13.41
CA VAL A 6 2.52 6.95 -12.50
C VAL A 6 1.30 6.78 -11.60
N THR A 7 1.56 6.57 -10.30
CA THR A 7 0.50 6.29 -9.32
C THR A 7 0.52 7.26 -8.14
N SER A 8 -0.27 7.00 -7.11
CA SER A 8 -0.59 7.91 -6.03
C SER A 8 0.59 8.15 -5.06
N THR A 9 0.53 9.29 -4.38
CA THR A 9 1.37 9.58 -3.20
C THR A 9 0.77 9.01 -1.92
N ARG A 10 -0.53 8.67 -1.92
CA ARG A 10 -1.23 8.07 -0.79
C ARG A 10 -1.10 6.55 -0.88
N LEU A 11 -0.77 5.93 0.24
CA LEU A 11 -0.54 4.48 0.33
C LEU A 11 -1.76 3.67 -0.14
N GLY A 12 -2.96 3.96 0.38
CA GLY A 12 -4.17 3.21 0.04
C GLY A 12 -4.51 3.28 -1.46
N ASP A 13 -4.43 4.46 -2.07
CA ASP A 13 -4.69 4.61 -3.51
C ASP A 13 -3.63 3.87 -4.35
N ALA A 14 -2.38 3.87 -3.87
CA ALA A 14 -1.29 3.14 -4.52
C ALA A 14 -1.51 1.63 -4.45
N ILE A 15 -1.94 1.09 -3.31
CA ILE A 15 -2.30 -0.32 -3.16
C ILE A 15 -3.44 -0.69 -4.12
N ILE A 16 -4.49 0.12 -4.20
CA ILE A 16 -5.59 -0.13 -5.14
C ILE A 16 -5.08 -0.20 -6.59
N SER A 17 -4.12 0.64 -6.95
CA SER A 17 -3.56 0.65 -8.31
C SER A 17 -2.71 -0.58 -8.65
N THR A 18 -2.26 -1.36 -7.67
CA THR A 18 -1.50 -2.59 -7.93
C THR A 18 -2.32 -3.65 -8.65
N GLY A 19 -3.65 -3.61 -8.54
CA GLY A 19 -4.52 -4.53 -9.26
C GLY A 19 -4.36 -4.44 -10.77
N ILE A 20 -4.43 -3.24 -11.35
CA ILE A 20 -4.21 -3.07 -12.78
C ILE A 20 -2.75 -3.30 -13.20
N LEU A 21 -1.80 -3.01 -12.30
CA LEU A 21 -0.40 -3.32 -12.55
C LEU A 21 -0.18 -4.84 -12.63
N ASN A 22 -0.80 -5.62 -11.74
CA ASN A 22 -0.74 -7.07 -11.77
C ASN A 22 -1.32 -7.63 -13.07
N GLN A 23 -2.48 -7.15 -13.50
CA GLN A 23 -3.09 -7.57 -14.77
C GLN A 23 -2.15 -7.32 -15.95
N LEU A 24 -1.50 -6.16 -15.99
CA LEU A 24 -0.54 -5.85 -17.06
C LEU A 24 0.69 -6.75 -17.05
N ILE A 25 1.14 -7.18 -15.87
CA ILE A 25 2.25 -8.12 -15.72
C ILE A 25 1.84 -9.50 -16.22
N GLU A 26 0.65 -9.96 -15.85
CA GLU A 26 0.10 -11.25 -16.29
C GLU A 26 -0.09 -11.30 -17.81
N ASP A 27 -0.65 -10.23 -18.39
CA ASP A 27 -0.84 -10.12 -19.84
C ASP A 27 0.48 -10.00 -20.63
N ASN A 28 1.55 -9.52 -19.98
CA ASN A 28 2.84 -9.24 -20.63
C ASN A 28 4.02 -9.68 -19.73
N PRO A 29 4.41 -10.95 -19.71
CA PRO A 29 5.48 -11.47 -18.84
C PRO A 29 6.85 -10.77 -19.00
N ASN A 30 7.11 -10.19 -20.17
CA ASN A 30 8.35 -9.47 -20.49
C ASN A 30 8.21 -7.94 -20.34
N LEU A 31 7.25 -7.48 -19.53
CA LEU A 31 7.02 -6.06 -19.26
C LEU A 31 8.16 -5.49 -18.42
N ARG A 32 8.82 -4.43 -18.90
CA ARG A 32 9.85 -3.68 -18.14
C ARG A 32 9.19 -2.46 -17.51
N ILE A 33 9.23 -2.36 -16.19
CA ILE A 33 8.38 -1.45 -15.42
C ILE A 33 9.21 -0.37 -14.74
N THR A 34 8.85 0.88 -14.98
CA THR A 34 9.28 2.03 -14.17
C THR A 34 8.04 2.56 -13.45
N ILE A 35 8.09 2.69 -12.13
CA ILE A 35 7.00 3.18 -11.30
C ILE A 35 7.34 4.55 -10.76
N ALA A 36 6.43 5.51 -10.87
CA ALA A 36 6.54 6.82 -10.26
C ALA A 36 5.44 7.00 -9.21
N CYS A 37 5.82 7.18 -7.95
CA CYS A 37 4.90 7.27 -6.81
C CYS A 37 5.42 8.19 -5.72
N GLY A 38 4.62 8.46 -4.69
CA GLY A 38 5.09 9.20 -3.52
C GLY A 38 5.92 8.34 -2.55
N PRO A 39 6.66 8.98 -1.61
CA PRO A 39 7.57 8.28 -0.71
C PRO A 39 6.87 7.26 0.19
N ALA A 40 5.65 7.54 0.66
CA ALA A 40 4.89 6.62 1.50
C ALA A 40 4.44 5.34 0.75
N ALA A 41 4.36 5.39 -0.58
CA ALA A 41 3.93 4.25 -1.40
C ALA A 41 5.11 3.48 -2.01
N ALA A 42 6.30 4.09 -2.11
CA ALA A 42 7.46 3.48 -2.77
C ALA A 42 7.79 2.07 -2.25
N PRO A 43 7.79 1.79 -0.93
CA PRO A 43 8.16 0.48 -0.41
C PRO A 43 7.28 -0.67 -0.94
N ILE A 44 6.00 -0.45 -1.23
CA ILE A 44 5.11 -1.53 -1.72
C ILE A 44 5.45 -1.99 -3.14
N PHE A 45 6.23 -1.20 -3.87
CA PHE A 45 6.60 -1.49 -5.26
C PHE A 45 7.99 -2.10 -5.42
N GLU A 46 8.80 -2.17 -4.36
CA GLU A 46 10.21 -2.59 -4.45
C GLU A 46 10.41 -4.02 -4.96
N LYS A 47 9.41 -4.89 -4.76
CA LYS A 47 9.46 -6.31 -5.16
C LYS A 47 8.52 -6.64 -6.32
N VAL A 48 8.03 -5.63 -7.03
CA VAL A 48 7.22 -5.84 -8.24
C VAL A 48 8.02 -6.61 -9.29
N PRO A 49 7.48 -7.67 -9.90
CA PRO A 49 8.15 -8.40 -10.96
C PRO A 49 8.54 -7.48 -12.13
N ASN A 50 9.72 -7.72 -12.70
CA ASN A 50 10.24 -6.96 -13.86
C ASN A 50 10.40 -5.44 -13.62
N LEU A 51 10.50 -5.03 -12.36
CA LEU A 51 10.75 -3.65 -11.99
C LEU A 51 12.17 -3.22 -12.42
N GLU A 52 12.27 -2.14 -13.19
CA GLU A 52 13.56 -1.50 -13.51
C GLU A 52 13.96 -0.47 -12.44
N ARG A 53 13.00 0.35 -12.02
CA ARG A 53 13.22 1.37 -10.98
C ARG A 53 11.92 1.92 -10.41
N VAL A 54 12.00 2.43 -9.18
CA VAL A 54 10.99 3.30 -8.58
C VAL A 54 11.51 4.75 -8.59
N ILE A 55 10.70 5.67 -9.10
CA ILE A 55 10.95 7.12 -9.06
C ILE A 55 10.10 7.69 -7.93
N VAL A 56 10.73 8.06 -6.84
CA VAL A 56 10.06 8.67 -5.70
C VAL A 56 9.83 10.15 -5.99
N LEU A 57 8.56 10.56 -5.95
CA LEU A 57 8.10 11.93 -6.21
C LEU A 57 7.74 12.62 -4.91
N ASP A 58 8.72 13.26 -4.28
CA ASP A 58 8.48 14.15 -3.16
C ASP A 58 7.76 15.42 -3.63
N LYS A 59 6.84 15.91 -2.80
CA LYS A 59 6.13 17.14 -3.09
C LYS A 59 7.11 18.32 -3.05
N MET A 60 7.31 18.98 -4.20
CA MET A 60 8.18 20.14 -4.35
C MET A 60 7.36 21.40 -4.55
N LEU A 61 7.96 22.57 -4.21
CA LEU A 61 7.39 23.89 -4.49
C LEU A 61 7.06 23.99 -6.00
N PHE A 62 6.01 24.73 -6.31
CA PHE A 62 5.54 24.95 -7.70
C PHE A 62 5.35 23.66 -8.53
N SER A 63 5.14 22.53 -7.87
CA SER A 63 4.97 21.22 -8.54
C SER A 63 6.17 20.80 -9.41
N LEU A 64 7.38 21.24 -9.08
CA LEU A 64 8.62 20.91 -9.80
C LEU A 64 8.94 19.41 -9.83
N HIS A 65 8.35 18.61 -8.94
CA HIS A 65 8.46 17.15 -8.98
C HIS A 65 7.96 16.56 -10.31
N TRP A 66 7.01 17.20 -11.01
CA TRP A 66 6.59 16.76 -12.35
C TRP A 66 7.65 17.04 -13.41
N LEU A 67 8.34 18.19 -13.32
CA LEU A 67 9.46 18.48 -14.22
C LEU A 67 10.62 17.52 -13.99
N ARG A 68 10.90 17.15 -12.73
CA ARG A 68 11.87 16.10 -12.39
C ARG A 68 11.48 14.77 -12.99
N LEU A 69 10.21 14.34 -12.87
CA LEU A 69 9.73 13.12 -13.51
C LEU A 69 9.93 13.16 -15.02
N TRP A 70 9.55 14.26 -15.66
CA TRP A 70 9.73 14.45 -17.09
C TRP A 70 11.19 14.33 -17.51
N GLY A 71 12.10 15.03 -16.85
CA GLY A 71 13.54 14.97 -17.13
C GLY A 71 14.13 13.57 -16.98
N LEU A 72 13.64 12.77 -16.00
CA LEU A 72 14.07 11.37 -15.81
C LEU A 72 13.51 10.41 -16.86
N CYS A 73 12.43 10.78 -17.56
CA CYS A 73 11.68 9.90 -18.45
C CYS A 73 11.76 10.29 -19.93
N ILE A 74 12.16 11.55 -20.26
CA ILE A 74 12.12 12.09 -21.63
C ILE A 74 13.04 11.34 -22.60
N TYR A 75 14.19 10.87 -22.14
CA TYR A 75 15.16 10.16 -22.98
C TYR A 75 14.79 8.69 -23.23
N SER A 76 13.64 8.24 -22.76
CA SER A 76 13.15 6.88 -22.97
C SER A 76 11.93 6.90 -23.90
N PHE A 77 11.86 5.91 -24.80
CA PHE A 77 10.62 5.63 -25.51
C PHE A 77 9.79 4.64 -24.69
N TRP A 78 8.52 4.99 -24.46
CA TRP A 78 7.58 4.21 -23.66
C TRP A 78 6.55 3.53 -24.57
N ASP A 79 6.44 2.22 -24.50
CA ASP A 79 5.35 1.52 -25.21
C ASP A 79 3.99 1.89 -24.60
N LEU A 80 3.94 1.99 -23.25
CA LEU A 80 2.75 2.37 -22.52
C LEU A 80 3.09 3.31 -21.36
N VAL A 81 2.33 4.39 -21.24
CA VAL A 81 2.33 5.27 -20.07
C VAL A 81 0.97 5.18 -19.41
N ILE A 82 0.92 4.72 -18.17
CA ILE A 82 -0.29 4.79 -17.32
C ILE A 82 -0.09 5.92 -16.32
N ASP A 83 -1.00 6.86 -16.34
CA ASP A 83 -0.93 8.05 -15.49
C ASP A 83 -2.23 8.21 -14.70
N LEU A 84 -2.22 7.70 -13.46
CA LEU A 84 -3.35 7.79 -12.53
C LEU A 84 -3.41 9.15 -11.80
N ARG A 85 -2.44 10.03 -12.05
CA ARG A 85 -2.34 11.36 -11.43
C ARG A 85 -2.72 12.50 -12.37
N ASN A 86 -2.97 12.19 -13.65
CA ASN A 86 -3.18 13.19 -14.71
C ASN A 86 -2.06 14.24 -14.74
N ALA A 87 -0.81 13.80 -14.61
CA ALA A 87 0.37 14.67 -14.62
C ALA A 87 0.56 15.32 -15.98
N PRO A 88 0.58 16.67 -16.08
CA PRO A 88 0.59 17.37 -17.38
C PRO A 88 1.78 16.98 -18.25
N LEU A 89 2.94 16.78 -17.66
CA LEU A 89 4.19 16.51 -18.38
C LEU A 89 4.30 15.10 -18.95
N THR A 90 3.42 14.16 -18.54
CA THR A 90 3.37 12.82 -19.18
C THR A 90 2.87 12.88 -20.62
N PHE A 91 2.18 13.96 -21.00
CA PHE A 91 1.80 14.21 -22.41
C PHE A 91 2.99 14.53 -23.31
N LEU A 92 4.11 14.99 -22.76
CA LEU A 92 5.30 15.41 -23.49
C LEU A 92 6.37 14.30 -23.59
N LEU A 93 6.07 13.09 -23.09
CA LEU A 93 6.99 11.94 -23.19
C LEU A 93 6.89 11.26 -24.55
N PHE A 94 8.00 10.73 -25.05
CA PHE A 94 8.02 9.87 -26.23
C PHE A 94 7.36 8.53 -25.92
N ARG A 95 6.17 8.29 -26.48
CA ARG A 95 5.35 7.11 -26.14
C ARG A 95 4.47 6.64 -27.31
N LYS A 96 4.16 5.33 -27.32
CA LYS A 96 3.21 4.74 -28.26
C LYS A 96 1.76 4.96 -27.79
N LYS A 97 1.49 4.70 -26.50
CA LYS A 97 0.13 4.82 -25.93
C LYS A 97 0.19 5.45 -24.55
N ARG A 98 -0.79 6.30 -24.23
CA ARG A 98 -1.02 6.84 -22.89
C ARG A 98 -2.45 6.53 -22.45
N LEU A 99 -2.58 6.00 -21.25
CA LEU A 99 -3.84 5.82 -20.54
C LEU A 99 -3.80 6.64 -19.26
N GLY A 100 -4.87 7.30 -18.92
CA GLY A 100 -4.96 8.14 -17.74
C GLY A 100 -6.30 8.00 -17.05
N MET A 101 -6.36 8.42 -15.80
CA MET A 101 -7.57 8.36 -14.98
C MET A 101 -8.73 9.18 -15.58
N GLY A 102 -8.45 10.21 -16.37
CA GLY A 102 -9.46 11.10 -16.91
C GLY A 102 -10.26 11.82 -15.82
N LYS A 103 -11.54 12.08 -16.08
CA LYS A 103 -12.48 12.53 -15.05
C LYS A 103 -12.99 11.31 -14.29
N SER A 104 -12.70 11.26 -12.99
CA SER A 104 -13.21 10.20 -12.12
C SER A 104 -14.74 10.30 -12.03
N ASP A 105 -15.41 9.19 -12.24
CA ASP A 105 -16.85 9.07 -12.02
C ASP A 105 -17.11 8.95 -10.50
N LYS A 106 -17.74 10.00 -9.94
CA LYS A 106 -18.01 10.08 -8.50
C LYS A 106 -19.10 9.09 -8.03
N SER A 107 -19.88 8.53 -8.95
CA SER A 107 -20.89 7.51 -8.63
C SER A 107 -20.28 6.12 -8.43
N ARG A 108 -19.00 5.93 -8.75
CA ARG A 108 -18.28 4.65 -8.71
C ARG A 108 -17.22 4.64 -7.62
N LEU A 109 -16.90 3.45 -7.16
CA LEU A 109 -15.76 3.24 -6.26
C LEU A 109 -14.45 3.61 -6.97
N PHE A 110 -13.45 4.06 -6.20
CA PHE A 110 -12.15 4.42 -6.75
C PHE A 110 -11.49 3.26 -7.49
N ILE A 111 -11.59 2.04 -6.97
CA ILE A 111 -11.05 0.82 -7.58
C ILE A 111 -11.69 0.52 -8.95
N GLU A 112 -12.97 0.79 -9.13
CA GLU A 112 -13.67 0.63 -10.42
C GLU A 112 -13.16 1.65 -11.44
N ASN A 113 -12.98 2.90 -11.01
CA ASN A 113 -12.41 3.95 -11.86
C ASN A 113 -10.99 3.60 -12.30
N VAL A 114 -10.16 3.05 -11.39
CA VAL A 114 -8.80 2.59 -11.70
C VAL A 114 -8.82 1.44 -12.69
N SER A 115 -9.67 0.43 -12.49
CA SER A 115 -9.77 -0.74 -13.39
C SER A 115 -10.17 -0.36 -14.82
N LYS A 116 -11.01 0.67 -14.96
CA LYS A 116 -11.41 1.21 -16.27
C LYS A 116 -10.30 1.89 -17.05
N VAL A 117 -9.22 2.32 -16.41
CA VAL A 117 -8.09 2.94 -17.12
C VAL A 117 -7.50 2.01 -18.17
N ILE A 118 -7.51 0.71 -17.92
CA ILE A 118 -7.06 -0.31 -18.89
C ILE A 118 -8.22 -1.10 -19.52
N ASN A 119 -9.46 -0.57 -19.42
CA ASN A 119 -10.69 -1.14 -19.98
C ASN A 119 -11.03 -2.53 -19.45
N LEU A 120 -10.82 -2.79 -18.18
CA LEU A 120 -11.26 -4.04 -17.56
C LEU A 120 -12.76 -4.03 -17.33
N ASP A 121 -13.41 -5.14 -17.65
CA ASP A 121 -14.84 -5.38 -17.38
C ASP A 121 -15.07 -5.68 -15.90
N GLN A 122 -14.09 -6.31 -15.24
CA GLN A 122 -14.11 -6.62 -13.82
C GLN A 122 -13.14 -5.75 -13.04
N VAL A 123 -13.41 -5.59 -11.76
CA VAL A 123 -12.53 -4.86 -10.84
C VAL A 123 -11.26 -5.66 -10.60
N ALA A 124 -10.11 -5.04 -10.88
CA ALA A 124 -8.81 -5.65 -10.64
C ALA A 124 -8.52 -5.73 -9.14
N SER A 125 -8.32 -6.93 -8.61
CA SER A 125 -7.92 -7.13 -7.21
C SER A 125 -6.52 -6.60 -6.96
N PRO A 126 -6.32 -5.78 -5.92
CA PRO A 126 -4.99 -5.34 -5.50
C PRO A 126 -4.08 -6.53 -5.19
N LYS A 127 -2.81 -6.43 -5.56
CA LYS A 127 -1.79 -7.44 -5.26
C LYS A 127 -0.52 -6.77 -4.73
N ILE A 128 0.06 -7.37 -3.72
CA ILE A 128 1.36 -6.97 -3.15
C ILE A 128 2.34 -8.12 -3.39
N TRP A 129 3.59 -7.77 -3.61
CA TRP A 129 4.67 -8.74 -3.86
C TRP A 129 5.68 -8.67 -2.71
N PRO A 130 5.50 -9.49 -1.63
CA PRO A 130 6.48 -9.56 -0.56
C PRO A 130 7.73 -10.33 -1.01
N GLY A 131 8.87 -10.04 -0.38
CA GLY A 131 10.08 -10.82 -0.54
C GLY A 131 10.15 -12.00 0.46
N GLU A 132 11.09 -12.90 0.25
CA GLU A 132 11.33 -14.04 1.18
C GLU A 132 11.65 -13.58 2.62
N VAL A 133 12.33 -12.44 2.76
CA VAL A 133 12.64 -11.85 4.07
C VAL A 133 11.37 -11.44 4.81
N ASP A 134 10.39 -10.87 4.08
CA ASP A 134 9.12 -10.45 4.67
C ASP A 134 8.28 -11.66 5.11
N LEU A 135 8.29 -12.74 4.32
CA LEU A 135 7.60 -13.99 4.65
C LEU A 135 8.20 -14.64 5.91
N LYS A 136 9.53 -14.80 5.96
CA LYS A 136 10.22 -15.37 7.13
C LYS A 136 9.99 -14.56 8.39
N LEU A 137 10.05 -13.21 8.26
CA LEU A 137 9.82 -12.33 9.39
C LEU A 137 8.39 -12.47 9.93
N ALA A 138 7.40 -12.64 9.06
CA ALA A 138 6.01 -12.87 9.48
C ALA A 138 5.86 -14.20 10.23
N GLU A 139 6.50 -15.28 9.76
CA GLU A 139 6.52 -16.58 10.44
C GLU A 139 7.16 -16.52 11.82
N GLU A 140 8.19 -15.67 12.01
CA GLU A 140 8.86 -15.48 13.30
C GLU A 140 8.02 -14.62 14.27
N LEU A 141 7.28 -13.63 13.77
CA LEU A 141 6.57 -12.64 14.58
C LEU A 141 5.15 -13.06 14.94
N ILE A 142 4.48 -13.79 14.06
CA ILE A 142 3.08 -14.17 14.22
C ILE A 142 3.00 -15.66 14.59
N PRO A 143 2.58 -16.00 15.82
CA PRO A 143 2.47 -17.39 16.25
C PRO A 143 1.39 -18.13 15.44
N SER A 144 1.70 -19.33 14.97
CA SER A 144 0.79 -20.17 14.18
C SER A 144 -0.14 -21.05 15.01
N ASN A 145 0.15 -21.22 16.31
CA ASN A 145 -0.52 -22.15 17.21
C ASN A 145 -1.63 -21.52 18.07
N VAL A 146 -1.82 -20.19 17.97
CA VAL A 146 -2.85 -19.43 18.68
C VAL A 146 -3.51 -18.42 17.72
N PRO A 147 -4.79 -18.07 17.93
CA PRO A 147 -5.39 -16.99 17.18
C PRO A 147 -4.68 -15.67 17.40
N VAL A 148 -4.61 -14.82 16.38
CA VAL A 148 -4.03 -13.48 16.48
C VAL A 148 -5.04 -12.44 15.99
N LEU A 149 -5.30 -11.46 16.84
CA LEU A 149 -6.13 -10.30 16.50
C LEU A 149 -5.21 -9.14 16.06
N ALA A 150 -5.26 -8.75 14.81
CA ALA A 150 -4.50 -7.63 14.28
C ALA A 150 -5.24 -6.31 14.53
N ILE A 151 -4.55 -5.31 15.09
CA ILE A 151 -5.12 -4.00 15.43
C ILE A 151 -4.22 -2.87 14.95
N GLY A 152 -4.81 -1.89 14.24
CA GLY A 152 -4.20 -0.59 13.91
C GLY A 152 -4.87 0.53 14.71
N PRO A 153 -4.41 0.83 15.95
CA PRO A 153 -5.11 1.76 16.84
C PRO A 153 -4.85 3.23 16.51
N THR A 154 -3.97 3.51 15.57
CA THR A 154 -3.49 4.85 15.25
C THR A 154 -3.83 5.28 13.83
N ALA A 155 -3.85 6.58 13.59
CA ALA A 155 -3.97 7.14 12.26
C ALA A 155 -3.29 8.52 12.19
N ASN A 156 -2.90 8.92 10.99
CA ASN A 156 -2.30 10.24 10.72
C ASN A 156 -3.27 11.42 10.93
N TRP A 157 -4.53 11.16 11.16
CA TRP A 157 -5.55 12.17 11.42
C TRP A 157 -6.43 11.75 12.60
N LYS A 158 -6.46 12.58 13.63
CA LYS A 158 -7.14 12.30 14.91
C LYS A 158 -8.62 11.90 14.75
N ALA A 159 -9.34 12.49 13.79
CA ALA A 159 -10.75 12.13 13.53
C ALA A 159 -10.95 10.71 12.95
N LYS A 160 -9.89 10.04 12.50
CA LYS A 160 -9.91 8.64 12.05
C LYS A 160 -9.49 7.66 13.15
N THR A 161 -9.03 8.17 14.29
CA THR A 161 -8.56 7.34 15.40
C THR A 161 -9.71 7.00 16.32
N TRP A 162 -9.93 5.72 16.53
CA TRP A 162 -10.87 5.25 17.54
C TRP A 162 -10.22 5.35 18.94
N ARG A 163 -11.01 5.60 19.99
CA ARG A 163 -10.46 5.80 21.33
C ARG A 163 -9.91 4.50 21.90
N SER A 164 -8.81 4.59 22.65
CA SER A 164 -8.13 3.42 23.23
C SER A 164 -9.03 2.60 24.17
N GLU A 165 -9.97 3.26 24.85
CA GLU A 165 -10.95 2.62 25.74
C GLU A 165 -11.84 1.63 24.96
N TYR A 166 -12.30 2.04 23.79
CA TYR A 166 -13.15 1.19 22.95
C TYR A 166 -12.38 0.02 22.33
N PHE A 167 -11.10 0.24 21.96
CA PHE A 167 -10.23 -0.86 21.55
C PHE A 167 -10.03 -1.87 22.69
N SER A 168 -9.82 -1.40 23.93
CA SER A 168 -9.67 -2.27 25.11
C SER A 168 -10.92 -3.08 25.37
N GLU A 169 -12.10 -2.46 25.26
CA GLU A 169 -13.38 -3.15 25.40
C GLU A 169 -13.59 -4.18 24.29
N LEU A 170 -13.28 -3.83 23.02
CA LEU A 170 -13.33 -4.77 21.89
C LEU A 170 -12.42 -5.98 22.13
N ILE A 171 -11.16 -5.75 22.50
CA ILE A 171 -10.18 -6.82 22.81
C ILE A 171 -10.75 -7.73 23.88
N SER A 172 -11.21 -7.16 25.01
CA SER A 172 -11.77 -7.94 26.13
C SER A 172 -12.97 -8.80 25.70
N ARG A 173 -13.88 -8.26 24.88
CA ARG A 173 -15.06 -8.99 24.40
C ARG A 173 -14.68 -10.09 23.39
N VAL A 174 -13.76 -9.81 22.49
CA VAL A 174 -13.41 -10.74 21.39
C VAL A 174 -12.46 -11.85 21.86
N THR A 175 -11.55 -11.52 22.79
CA THR A 175 -10.49 -12.46 23.23
C THR A 175 -10.64 -12.97 24.66
N GLY A 176 -11.69 -12.52 25.37
CA GLY A 176 -12.03 -13.02 26.71
C GLY A 176 -12.73 -14.38 26.70
N SER A 177 -13.08 -14.90 27.87
CA SER A 177 -13.83 -16.14 28.02
C SER A 177 -15.15 -16.05 27.24
N ASN A 178 -15.41 -17.02 26.38
CA ASN A 178 -16.54 -17.06 25.42
C ASN A 178 -16.45 -16.05 24.25
N GLY A 179 -15.32 -15.36 24.05
CA GLY A 179 -15.07 -14.56 22.85
C GLY A 179 -14.78 -15.44 21.64
N ILE A 180 -15.06 -14.92 20.42
CA ILE A 180 -14.83 -15.66 19.16
C ILE A 180 -13.35 -15.98 18.88
N LEU A 181 -12.43 -15.24 19.52
CA LEU A 181 -10.99 -15.44 19.46
C LEU A 181 -10.43 -15.58 20.89
N GLU A 182 -11.02 -16.50 21.67
CA GLU A 182 -10.62 -16.71 23.04
C GLU A 182 -9.10 -16.94 23.15
N ASN A 183 -8.46 -16.25 24.11
CA ASN A 183 -7.02 -16.29 24.35
C ASN A 183 -6.13 -15.85 23.16
N ALA A 184 -6.66 -15.17 22.15
CA ALA A 184 -5.86 -14.65 21.04
C ALA A 184 -4.74 -13.71 21.51
N HIS A 185 -3.62 -13.74 20.82
CA HIS A 185 -2.61 -12.70 20.90
C HIS A 185 -3.08 -11.46 20.12
N ILE A 186 -2.57 -10.28 20.49
CA ILE A 186 -2.95 -9.01 19.89
C ILE A 186 -1.72 -8.41 19.18
N ALA A 187 -1.71 -8.45 17.85
CA ALA A 187 -0.67 -7.82 17.05
C ALA A 187 -1.03 -6.36 16.80
N VAL A 188 -0.22 -5.44 17.32
CA VAL A 188 -0.46 -4.00 17.22
C VAL A 188 0.41 -3.41 16.14
N PHE A 189 -0.22 -2.84 15.10
CA PHE A 189 0.43 -2.22 13.97
C PHE A 189 0.32 -0.70 14.02
N GLY A 190 1.34 -0.01 13.54
CA GLY A 190 1.38 1.44 13.44
C GLY A 190 2.74 1.93 12.96
N ARG A 191 2.83 3.21 12.66
CA ARG A 191 4.09 3.85 12.29
C ARG A 191 4.91 4.19 13.54
N SER A 192 6.22 4.36 13.38
CA SER A 192 7.12 4.69 14.48
C SER A 192 6.77 6.01 15.18
N ASP A 193 6.33 7.03 14.41
CA ASP A 193 5.91 8.33 14.94
C ASP A 193 4.53 8.28 15.66
N GLU A 194 3.74 7.23 15.45
CA GLU A 194 2.45 6.99 16.11
C GLU A 194 2.59 6.17 17.41
N ARG A 195 3.79 5.69 17.73
CA ARG A 195 4.07 4.84 18.90
C ARG A 195 3.52 5.39 20.23
N PRO A 196 3.64 6.71 20.55
CA PRO A 196 3.11 7.23 21.81
C PRO A 196 1.59 7.02 21.98
N MET A 197 0.82 7.07 20.85
CA MET A 197 -0.61 6.78 20.89
C MET A 197 -0.90 5.29 21.04
N ALA A 198 -0.12 4.43 20.41
CA ALA A 198 -0.28 2.99 20.48
C ALA A 198 0.04 2.44 21.87
N LEU A 199 1.02 3.00 22.57
CA LEU A 199 1.41 2.59 23.92
C LEU A 199 0.24 2.63 24.90
N VAL A 200 -0.61 3.65 24.85
CA VAL A 200 -1.79 3.78 25.73
C VAL A 200 -2.74 2.57 25.63
N LEU A 201 -2.83 1.95 24.45
CA LEU A 201 -3.58 0.72 24.29
C LEU A 201 -2.78 -0.50 24.69
N MET A 202 -1.51 -0.56 24.29
CA MET A 202 -0.64 -1.73 24.51
C MET A 202 -0.46 -2.03 26.02
N GLU A 203 -0.38 -0.99 26.86
CA GLU A 203 -0.31 -1.13 28.33
C GLU A 203 -1.57 -1.76 28.95
N LYS A 204 -2.68 -1.78 28.21
CA LYS A 204 -3.95 -2.40 28.65
C LYS A 204 -4.13 -3.84 28.15
N ILE A 205 -3.24 -4.32 27.27
CA ILE A 205 -3.26 -5.69 26.79
C ILE A 205 -2.60 -6.58 27.85
N PRO A 206 -3.19 -7.74 28.18
CA PRO A 206 -2.60 -8.66 29.16
C PRO A 206 -1.16 -9.06 28.82
N ASP A 207 -0.33 -9.18 29.85
CA ASP A 207 1.08 -9.58 29.72
C ASP A 207 1.23 -10.88 28.92
N GLY A 208 2.24 -10.90 28.05
CA GLY A 208 2.55 -12.05 27.19
C GLY A 208 1.63 -12.20 25.96
N ARG A 209 0.57 -11.40 25.82
CA ARG A 209 -0.36 -11.48 24.69
C ARG A 209 -0.19 -10.36 23.66
N CYS A 210 0.63 -9.34 23.97
CA CYS A 210 0.88 -8.21 23.07
C CYS A 210 2.05 -8.51 22.13
N ILE A 211 1.80 -8.47 20.82
CA ILE A 211 2.83 -8.51 19.78
C ILE A 211 2.99 -7.07 19.27
N ASP A 212 4.03 -6.40 19.75
CA ASP A 212 4.31 -5.00 19.41
C ASP A 212 5.07 -4.89 18.07
N LEU A 213 4.38 -4.50 17.01
CA LEU A 213 4.92 -4.31 15.67
C LEU A 213 4.97 -2.82 15.25
N VAL A 214 4.66 -1.90 16.17
CA VAL A 214 4.58 -0.46 15.89
C VAL A 214 5.94 0.11 15.52
N GLY A 215 6.11 0.48 14.25
CA GLY A 215 7.34 1.05 13.71
C GLY A 215 8.53 0.07 13.63
N LYS A 216 8.29 -1.23 13.76
CA LYS A 216 9.34 -2.26 13.78
C LYS A 216 9.48 -3.05 12.49
N ILE A 217 8.48 -3.01 11.63
CA ILE A 217 8.43 -3.82 10.42
C ILE A 217 8.11 -2.96 9.18
N SER A 218 8.50 -3.46 8.01
CA SER A 218 8.23 -2.83 6.71
C SER A 218 6.75 -2.94 6.32
N LEU A 219 6.29 -2.14 5.35
CA LEU A 219 4.95 -2.28 4.80
C LEU A 219 4.71 -3.65 4.14
N LEU A 220 5.74 -4.23 3.52
CA LEU A 220 5.65 -5.56 2.93
C LEU A 220 5.53 -6.63 4.02
N SER A 221 6.28 -6.48 5.11
CA SER A 221 6.16 -7.36 6.28
C SER A 221 4.82 -7.21 7.01
N VAL A 222 4.25 -5.99 7.06
CA VAL A 222 2.85 -5.81 7.54
C VAL A 222 1.89 -6.63 6.71
N TYR A 223 2.01 -6.58 5.38
CA TYR A 223 1.16 -7.37 4.49
C TYR A 223 1.27 -8.86 4.78
N THR A 224 2.49 -9.41 4.90
CA THR A 224 2.71 -10.84 5.19
C THR A 224 2.22 -11.27 6.57
N CYS A 225 2.31 -10.39 7.57
CA CYS A 225 1.74 -10.66 8.90
C CYS A 225 0.20 -10.70 8.90
N LEU A 226 -0.46 -10.12 7.88
CA LEU A 226 -1.92 -10.07 7.75
C LEU A 226 -2.47 -11.13 6.77
N SER A 227 -1.60 -11.87 6.08
CA SER A 227 -1.96 -12.92 5.11
C SER A 227 -2.12 -14.27 5.79
#